data_909a1adefffaa15800ef15fb89a46aac
#
_entry.id   909a1adefffaa15800ef15fb89a46aac
#
_cell.length_a   1.000
_cell.length_b   1.000
_cell.length_c   1.000
_cell.angle_alpha   90.00
_cell.angle_beta   90.00
_cell.angle_gamma   90.00
#
_symmetry.space_group_name_H-M   'P 1'
#
loop_
_entity.id
_entity.type
_entity.pdbx_description
1 polymer ?
#
loop_
_entity_poly.entity_id
_entity_poly.type
_entity_poly.pdbx_seq_one_letter_code
_entity_poly.pdbx_strand_id
1 'polypeptide(L)'
;MIVAIDGTGPDSPGDYAKEMGNSFCSQIGRTANATYFRGPTLTGSETSAIANMAVDAVMAARNKASTGEVMLAGYSRGGCAAIIAARRLKDRGVGVHSLFLFDAVDMQTSEMHLSQIISDNVRMVAHVRSARNISFWIQNPVKSRFYFYNTGRYLAGLGSYDTKSFVGSHGAVGGVSLAGHQGRRRLRPGGGRVDEHWFP
;
A
#
# COMPACT_ATOMS: atom_id res chain seq x y z
N MET A 1 -3.73 16.35 -5.71
CA MET A 1 -2.43 15.86 -5.22
C MET A 1 -2.53 14.37 -4.92
N ILE A 2 -1.52 13.58 -5.28
CA ILE A 2 -1.46 12.15 -4.98
C ILE A 2 -0.27 11.89 -4.04
N VAL A 3 -0.47 11.10 -3.00
CA VAL A 3 0.61 10.57 -2.15
C VAL A 3 0.60 9.06 -2.25
N ALA A 4 1.73 8.47 -2.64
CA ALA A 4 1.92 7.02 -2.75
C ALA A 4 2.96 6.53 -1.74
N ILE A 5 2.62 5.50 -0.97
CA ILE A 5 3.46 4.94 0.09
C ILE A 5 3.66 3.46 -0.18
N ASP A 6 4.90 3.05 -0.34
CA ASP A 6 5.22 1.67 -0.67
C ASP A 6 5.31 0.75 0.56
N GLY A 7 5.44 -0.53 0.31
CA GLY A 7 5.52 -1.56 1.35
C GLY A 7 6.88 -1.67 2.02
N THR A 8 6.97 -2.59 2.97
CA THR A 8 8.23 -2.95 3.64
C THR A 8 9.26 -3.45 2.64
N GLY A 9 10.46 -2.92 2.72
CA GLY A 9 11.58 -3.32 1.87
C GLY A 9 12.94 -3.20 2.55
N PRO A 10 14.03 -3.50 1.83
CA PRO A 10 15.38 -3.42 2.32
C PRO A 10 15.77 -2.04 2.86
N ASP A 11 16.71 -1.99 3.79
CA ASP A 11 17.22 -0.74 4.36
C ASP A 11 18.00 0.08 3.33
N SER A 12 18.81 -0.60 2.52
CA SER A 12 19.59 0.02 1.44
C SER A 12 18.67 0.66 0.40
N PRO A 13 18.84 1.95 0.08
CA PRO A 13 18.05 2.63 -0.95
C PRO A 13 18.16 1.97 -2.33
N GLY A 14 19.35 1.48 -2.69
CA GLY A 14 19.58 0.82 -3.97
C GLY A 14 18.86 -0.51 -4.09
N ASP A 15 18.86 -1.32 -3.03
CA ASP A 15 18.15 -2.60 -3.03
C ASP A 15 16.65 -2.39 -2.93
N TYR A 16 16.21 -1.39 -2.18
CA TYR A 16 14.80 -0.99 -2.15
C TYR A 16 14.30 -0.61 -3.54
N ALA A 17 15.04 0.21 -4.27
CA ALA A 17 14.68 0.62 -5.62
C ALA A 17 14.62 -0.56 -6.60
N LYS A 18 15.52 -1.54 -6.46
CA LYS A 18 15.48 -2.78 -7.26
C LYS A 18 14.24 -3.62 -6.94
N GLU A 19 13.89 -3.74 -5.68
CA GLU A 19 12.78 -4.59 -5.25
C GLU A 19 11.42 -3.92 -5.49
N MET A 20 11.28 -2.63 -5.16
CA MET A 20 10.02 -1.90 -5.18
C MET A 20 9.82 -1.03 -6.42
N GLY A 21 10.85 -0.93 -7.29
CA GLY A 21 10.81 -0.02 -8.44
C GLY A 21 9.66 -0.24 -9.42
N ASN A 22 9.05 -1.42 -9.44
CA ASN A 22 7.89 -1.74 -10.27
C ASN A 22 6.59 -1.90 -9.46
N SER A 23 6.59 -1.59 -8.17
CA SER A 23 5.36 -1.61 -7.38
C SER A 23 4.34 -0.61 -7.94
N PHE A 24 3.05 -0.86 -7.71
CA PHE A 24 2.01 0.08 -8.12
C PHE A 24 2.19 1.45 -7.44
N CYS A 25 2.60 1.49 -6.17
CA CYS A 25 2.88 2.75 -5.48
C CYS A 25 4.06 3.51 -6.12
N SER A 26 5.14 2.80 -6.49
CA SER A 26 6.27 3.40 -7.21
C SER A 26 5.83 3.96 -8.58
N GLN A 27 5.00 3.23 -9.31
CA GLN A 27 4.47 3.70 -10.60
C GLN A 27 3.55 4.92 -10.44
N ILE A 28 2.66 4.92 -9.46
CA ILE A 28 1.81 6.08 -9.11
C ILE A 28 2.71 7.27 -8.74
N GLY A 29 3.75 7.04 -7.95
CA GLY A 29 4.69 8.08 -7.53
C GLY A 29 5.46 8.76 -8.66
N ARG A 30 5.49 8.16 -9.86
CA ARG A 30 6.09 8.76 -11.07
C ARG A 30 5.12 9.63 -11.87
N THR A 31 3.85 9.65 -11.50
CA THR A 31 2.86 10.49 -12.19
C THR A 31 3.03 11.96 -11.80
N ALA A 32 2.54 12.85 -12.64
CA ALA A 32 2.57 14.29 -12.34
C ALA A 32 1.76 14.59 -11.06
N ASN A 33 2.26 15.50 -10.24
CA ASN A 33 1.66 15.91 -8.96
C ASN A 33 1.58 14.81 -7.89
N ALA A 34 2.37 13.74 -8.03
CA ALA A 34 2.49 12.71 -7.01
C ALA A 34 3.72 12.95 -6.12
N THR A 35 3.59 12.59 -4.86
CA THR A 35 4.70 12.46 -3.91
C THR A 35 4.80 11.00 -3.51
N TYR A 36 6.00 10.45 -3.63
CA TYR A 36 6.28 9.06 -3.28
C TYR A 36 7.10 8.97 -2.01
N PHE A 37 6.68 8.07 -1.15
CA PHE A 37 7.44 7.67 0.03
C PHE A 37 7.76 6.18 -0.05
N ARG A 38 9.01 5.83 0.18
CA ARG A 38 9.36 4.43 0.44
C ARG A 38 8.66 3.96 1.71
N GLY A 39 8.37 2.69 1.76
CA GLY A 39 7.79 2.07 2.94
C GLY A 39 8.80 1.85 4.08
N PRO A 40 8.33 1.31 5.21
CA PRO A 40 9.15 1.04 6.37
C PRO A 40 10.22 -0.03 6.08
N THR A 41 11.28 -0.02 6.89
CA THR A 41 12.25 -1.11 6.91
C THR A 41 11.66 -2.37 7.55
N LEU A 42 12.32 -3.50 7.39
CA LEU A 42 11.80 -4.78 7.86
C LEU A 42 11.56 -4.81 9.37
N THR A 43 12.49 -4.27 10.12
CA THR A 43 12.48 -4.23 11.60
C THR A 43 11.97 -2.92 12.15
N GLY A 44 11.68 -1.95 11.27
CA GLY A 44 11.40 -0.59 11.66
C GLY A 44 9.97 -0.35 12.13
N SER A 45 9.83 0.63 12.99
CA SER A 45 8.58 1.17 13.52
C SER A 45 8.13 2.43 12.76
N GLU A 46 8.65 2.65 11.55
CA GLU A 46 8.52 3.93 10.83
C GLU A 46 7.12 4.17 10.23
N THR A 47 6.20 3.22 10.32
CA THR A 47 4.85 3.35 9.74
C THR A 47 4.18 4.66 10.14
N SER A 48 4.24 5.01 11.44
CA SER A 48 3.69 6.26 11.96
C SER A 48 4.43 7.51 11.48
N ALA A 49 5.76 7.45 11.43
CA ALA A 49 6.58 8.55 10.93
C ALA A 49 6.31 8.81 9.44
N ILE A 50 6.20 7.76 8.63
CA ILE A 50 5.87 7.87 7.20
C ILE A 50 4.46 8.45 7.02
N ALA A 51 3.50 8.06 7.86
CA ALA A 51 2.17 8.66 7.85
C ALA A 51 2.23 10.17 8.14
N ASN A 52 3.06 10.63 9.07
CA ASN A 52 3.28 12.07 9.31
C ASN A 52 3.89 12.75 8.09
N MET A 53 4.92 12.18 7.47
CA MET A 53 5.54 12.74 6.26
C MET A 53 4.49 12.90 5.13
N ALA A 54 3.59 11.93 4.98
CA ALA A 54 2.50 12.01 4.00
C ALA A 54 1.54 13.16 4.31
N VAL A 55 1.17 13.32 5.58
CA VAL A 55 0.33 14.45 6.04
C VAL A 55 1.02 15.78 5.78
N ASP A 56 2.29 15.91 6.13
CA ASP A 56 3.05 17.14 5.95
C ASP A 56 3.18 17.51 4.46
N ALA A 57 3.36 16.53 3.58
CA ALA A 57 3.37 16.74 2.14
C ALA A 57 2.03 17.28 1.62
N VAL A 58 0.91 16.72 2.10
CA VAL A 58 -0.45 17.20 1.75
C VAL A 58 -0.64 18.62 2.24
N MET A 59 -0.29 18.91 3.50
CA MET A 59 -0.45 20.24 4.08
C MET A 59 0.43 21.29 3.36
N ALA A 60 1.67 20.94 3.04
CA ALA A 60 2.56 21.81 2.28
C ALA A 60 2.03 22.14 0.88
N ALA A 61 1.45 21.15 0.19
CA ALA A 61 0.86 21.38 -1.12
C ALA A 61 -0.38 22.28 -1.03
N ARG A 62 -1.24 22.09 -0.03
CA ARG A 62 -2.43 22.92 0.19
C ARG A 62 -2.09 24.36 0.53
N ASN A 63 -0.99 24.60 1.25
CA ASN A 63 -0.54 25.94 1.57
C ASN A 63 0.03 26.70 0.36
N LYS A 64 0.51 25.99 -0.66
CA LYS A 64 1.10 26.62 -1.86
C LYS A 64 0.09 26.99 -2.92
N ALA A 65 -0.91 26.17 -3.12
CA ALA A 65 -1.97 26.42 -4.11
C ALA A 65 -3.15 25.48 -3.82
N SER A 66 -4.26 26.05 -3.44
CA SER A 66 -5.61 25.53 -3.61
C SER A 66 -5.85 24.00 -3.61
N THR A 67 -6.85 23.63 -3.13
CA THR A 67 -8.18 23.08 -3.49
C THR A 67 -8.22 21.83 -4.35
N GLY A 68 -7.10 21.21 -4.75
CA GLY A 68 -7.13 19.93 -5.47
C GLY A 68 -7.48 18.76 -4.55
N GLU A 69 -8.14 17.75 -5.10
CA GLU A 69 -8.46 16.53 -4.41
C GLU A 69 -7.20 15.84 -3.87
N VAL A 70 -7.29 15.34 -2.66
CA VAL A 70 -6.24 14.53 -2.03
C VAL A 70 -6.51 13.07 -2.31
N MET A 71 -5.56 12.39 -2.91
CA MET A 71 -5.59 10.95 -3.14
C MET A 71 -4.42 10.30 -2.42
N LEU A 72 -4.67 9.21 -1.73
CA LEU A 72 -3.65 8.41 -1.06
C LEU A 72 -3.61 7.02 -1.69
N ALA A 73 -2.42 6.48 -1.86
CA ALA A 73 -2.21 5.09 -2.28
C ALA A 73 -1.21 4.43 -1.34
N GLY A 74 -1.42 3.16 -1.01
CA GLY A 74 -0.51 2.45 -0.14
C GLY A 74 -0.48 0.95 -0.35
N TYR A 75 0.71 0.38 -0.35
CA TYR A 75 0.95 -1.05 -0.45
C TYR A 75 1.46 -1.61 0.87
N SER A 76 0.94 -2.77 1.29
CA SER A 76 1.45 -3.47 2.47
C SER A 76 1.41 -2.56 3.73
N ARG A 77 2.50 -2.41 4.46
CA ARG A 77 2.61 -1.46 5.59
C ARG A 77 2.51 0.01 5.15
N GLY A 78 2.82 0.33 3.89
CA GLY A 78 2.52 1.64 3.34
C GLY A 78 1.02 1.90 3.23
N GLY A 79 0.21 0.86 3.01
CA GLY A 79 -1.25 0.95 3.09
C GLY A 79 -1.73 1.30 4.50
N CYS A 80 -1.13 0.69 5.52
CA CYS A 80 -1.36 1.06 6.92
C CYS A 80 -1.01 2.54 7.16
N ALA A 81 0.17 2.99 6.71
CA ALA A 81 0.59 4.39 6.84
C ALA A 81 -0.38 5.35 6.13
N ALA A 82 -0.90 4.98 4.96
CA ALA A 82 -1.90 5.79 4.23
C ALA A 82 -3.22 5.91 5.00
N ILE A 83 -3.68 4.84 5.66
CA ILE A 83 -4.88 4.86 6.51
C ILE A 83 -4.67 5.79 7.73
N ILE A 84 -3.51 5.69 8.38
CA ILE A 84 -3.16 6.55 9.53
C ILE A 84 -3.05 8.01 9.06
N ALA A 85 -2.43 8.25 7.89
CA ALA A 85 -2.35 9.59 7.30
C ALA A 85 -3.74 10.18 7.02
N ALA A 86 -4.67 9.39 6.46
CA ALA A 86 -6.04 9.84 6.23
C ALA A 86 -6.73 10.29 7.53
N ARG A 87 -6.55 9.53 8.63
CA ARG A 87 -7.08 9.89 9.94
C ARG A 87 -6.46 11.20 10.47
N ARG A 88 -5.15 11.35 10.37
CA ARG A 88 -4.46 12.58 10.81
C ARG A 88 -4.82 13.80 9.95
N LEU A 89 -5.14 13.58 8.68
CA LEU A 89 -5.68 14.62 7.80
C LEU A 89 -7.08 15.04 8.23
N LYS A 90 -7.93 14.11 8.70
CA LYS A 90 -9.24 14.43 9.29
C LYS A 90 -9.08 15.39 10.46
N ASP A 91 -8.13 15.12 11.36
CA ASP A 91 -7.87 15.97 12.54
C ASP A 91 -7.42 17.39 12.14
N ARG A 92 -6.97 17.57 10.90
CA ARG A 92 -6.61 18.87 10.29
C ARG A 92 -7.70 19.44 9.37
N GLY A 93 -8.90 18.88 9.37
CA GLY A 93 -10.02 19.32 8.55
C GLY A 93 -9.83 19.05 7.05
N VAL A 94 -8.99 18.09 6.68
CA VAL A 94 -8.71 17.75 5.28
C VAL A 94 -9.45 16.47 4.87
N GLY A 95 -10.30 16.59 3.83
CA GLY A 95 -10.94 15.44 3.19
C GLY A 95 -9.97 14.70 2.26
N VAL A 96 -10.11 13.38 2.19
CA VAL A 96 -9.43 12.50 1.24
C VAL A 96 -10.44 12.02 0.21
N HIS A 97 -10.22 12.38 -1.06
CA HIS A 97 -11.13 11.95 -2.13
C HIS A 97 -11.07 10.45 -2.35
N SER A 98 -9.86 9.90 -2.48
CA SER A 98 -9.68 8.48 -2.75
C SER A 98 -8.53 7.88 -1.95
N LEU A 99 -8.72 6.66 -1.47
CA LEU A 99 -7.72 5.85 -0.80
C LEU A 99 -7.61 4.51 -1.53
N PHE A 100 -6.48 4.28 -2.21
CA PHE A 100 -6.17 3.04 -2.91
C PHE A 100 -5.26 2.18 -2.05
N LEU A 101 -5.69 0.97 -1.72
CA LEU A 101 -4.96 0.04 -0.87
C LEU A 101 -4.62 -1.24 -1.63
N PHE A 102 -3.35 -1.59 -1.65
CA PHE A 102 -2.84 -2.83 -2.23
C PHE A 102 -2.41 -3.75 -1.11
N ASP A 103 -3.28 -4.65 -0.72
CA ASP A 103 -3.11 -5.63 0.37
C ASP A 103 -2.52 -5.01 1.64
N ALA A 104 -3.17 -3.95 2.11
CA ALA A 104 -2.73 -3.20 3.28
C ALA A 104 -2.69 -4.08 4.53
N VAL A 105 -1.56 -4.05 5.22
CA VAL A 105 -1.30 -4.84 6.42
C VAL A 105 -0.49 -4.02 7.41
N ASP A 106 -0.52 -4.42 8.67
CA ASP A 106 0.32 -3.83 9.71
C ASP A 106 1.04 -4.93 10.49
N MET A 107 2.20 -4.60 11.04
CA MET A 107 2.79 -5.37 12.12
C MET A 107 2.06 -5.01 13.41
N GLN A 108 2.09 -5.91 14.39
CA GLN A 108 1.51 -5.65 15.70
C GLN A 108 2.28 -4.50 16.38
N THR A 109 1.79 -3.30 16.18
CA THR A 109 2.36 -2.07 16.75
C THR A 109 1.35 -1.40 17.68
N SER A 110 1.81 -0.46 18.50
CA SER A 110 0.96 0.34 19.38
C SER A 110 -0.13 1.13 18.63
N GLU A 111 0.05 1.35 17.33
CA GLU A 111 -0.87 2.13 16.49
C GLU A 111 -1.81 1.25 15.64
N MET A 112 -1.79 -0.05 15.80
CA MET A 112 -2.65 -0.98 15.05
C MET A 112 -4.15 -0.60 15.12
N HIS A 113 -4.61 -0.06 16.25
CA HIS A 113 -5.99 0.40 16.40
C HIS A 113 -6.34 1.56 15.46
N LEU A 114 -5.38 2.37 15.05
CA LEU A 114 -5.58 3.50 14.13
C LEU A 114 -5.75 3.06 12.68
N SER A 115 -5.28 1.88 12.33
CA SER A 115 -5.28 1.36 10.96
C SER A 115 -6.43 0.39 10.66
N GLN A 116 -7.18 -0.07 11.67
CA GLN A 116 -8.27 -1.03 11.46
C GLN A 116 -9.47 -0.41 10.75
N ILE A 117 -9.79 0.83 11.07
CA ILE A 117 -10.95 1.56 10.54
C ILE A 117 -10.44 2.77 9.75
N ILE A 118 -10.84 2.84 8.49
CA ILE A 118 -10.61 4.01 7.64
C ILE A 118 -11.56 5.12 8.10
N SER A 119 -11.04 6.32 8.28
CA SER A 119 -11.80 7.44 8.82
C SER A 119 -12.82 7.99 7.81
N ASP A 120 -13.87 8.61 8.32
CA ASP A 120 -15.04 9.12 7.59
C ASP A 120 -14.74 10.33 6.68
N ASN A 121 -13.55 10.93 6.74
CA ASN A 121 -13.09 11.95 5.81
C ASN A 121 -12.65 11.38 4.45
N VAL A 122 -12.62 10.05 4.30
CA VAL A 122 -12.33 9.37 3.04
C VAL A 122 -13.62 9.13 2.27
N ARG A 123 -13.72 9.67 1.06
CA ARG A 123 -14.93 9.57 0.23
C ARG A 123 -15.03 8.24 -0.50
N MET A 124 -13.90 7.73 -1.00
CA MET A 124 -13.85 6.49 -1.77
C MET A 124 -12.65 5.63 -1.37
N VAL A 125 -12.89 4.36 -1.16
CA VAL A 125 -11.83 3.37 -0.90
C VAL A 125 -11.90 2.28 -1.95
N ALA A 126 -10.77 1.98 -2.55
CA ALA A 126 -10.56 0.76 -3.33
C ALA A 126 -9.46 -0.07 -2.68
N HIS A 127 -9.80 -1.26 -2.19
CA HIS A 127 -8.88 -2.14 -1.49
C HIS A 127 -8.74 -3.48 -2.21
N VAL A 128 -7.63 -3.66 -2.90
CA VAL A 128 -7.25 -4.91 -3.53
C VAL A 128 -6.53 -5.77 -2.48
N ARG A 129 -6.99 -7.00 -2.29
CA ARG A 129 -6.45 -7.94 -1.30
C ARG A 129 -5.93 -9.20 -1.94
N SER A 130 -4.89 -9.77 -1.38
CA SER A 130 -4.51 -11.13 -1.67
C SER A 130 -5.55 -12.08 -1.08
N ALA A 131 -6.18 -12.88 -1.92
CA ALA A 131 -6.93 -14.04 -1.44
C ALA A 131 -5.96 -14.99 -0.73
N ARG A 132 -6.43 -15.66 0.30
CA ARG A 132 -5.61 -16.56 1.12
C ARG A 132 -4.80 -17.49 0.23
N ASN A 133 -3.50 -17.34 0.23
CA ASN A 133 -2.63 -18.11 -0.64
C ASN A 133 -2.17 -19.38 0.06
N ILE A 134 -2.43 -20.50 -0.58
CA ILE A 134 -2.01 -21.84 -0.13
C ILE A 134 -0.50 -22.05 -0.24
N SER A 135 0.18 -21.28 -1.09
CA SER A 135 1.65 -21.39 -1.29
C SER A 135 2.49 -20.76 -0.18
N PHE A 136 1.90 -20.43 0.91
CA PHE A 136 2.45 -19.76 2.07
C PHE A 136 3.67 -20.46 2.72
N TRP A 137 3.73 -21.78 2.62
CA TRP A 137 4.71 -22.59 3.38
C TRP A 137 6.09 -22.69 2.76
N ILE A 138 6.32 -22.22 1.55
CA ILE A 138 7.50 -22.61 0.78
C ILE A 138 8.51 -21.49 0.52
N GLN A 139 8.18 -20.21 0.67
CA GLN A 139 9.08 -19.15 0.24
C GLN A 139 9.12 -17.94 1.17
N ASN A 140 10.25 -17.80 1.83
CA ASN A 140 10.73 -16.60 2.53
C ASN A 140 9.73 -15.96 3.52
N PRO A 141 9.89 -16.17 4.82
CA PRO A 141 8.99 -15.66 5.86
C PRO A 141 8.87 -14.12 5.84
N VAL A 142 9.85 -13.41 5.31
CA VAL A 142 9.86 -11.94 5.20
C VAL A 142 8.84 -11.41 4.20
N LYS A 143 8.52 -12.20 3.18
CA LYS A 143 7.53 -11.82 2.15
C LYS A 143 6.15 -12.44 2.40
N SER A 144 5.99 -13.16 3.49
CA SER A 144 4.75 -13.79 3.86
C SER A 144 3.93 -12.85 4.76
N ARG A 145 2.61 -12.90 4.56
CA ARG A 145 1.65 -12.13 5.36
C ARG A 145 1.53 -12.63 6.81
N PHE A 146 2.32 -13.59 7.22
CA PHE A 146 2.18 -14.29 8.51
C PHE A 146 2.39 -13.41 9.72
N TYR A 147 3.33 -12.47 9.62
CA TYR A 147 3.65 -11.54 10.71
C TYR A 147 2.81 -10.27 10.68
N PHE A 148 1.85 -10.17 9.75
CA PHE A 148 1.11 -8.97 9.50
C PHE A 148 -0.39 -9.17 9.68
N TYR A 149 -1.03 -8.20 10.29
CA TYR A 149 -2.46 -8.14 10.49
C TYR A 149 -3.13 -7.35 9.38
N ASN A 150 -4.33 -7.76 9.00
CA ASN A 150 -5.15 -7.00 8.06
C ASN A 150 -5.52 -5.64 8.64
N THR A 151 -5.42 -4.61 7.82
CA THR A 151 -5.84 -3.24 8.15
C THR A 151 -6.93 -2.76 7.19
N GLY A 152 -7.51 -1.61 7.45
CA GLY A 152 -8.51 -1.01 6.59
C GLY A 152 -9.69 -1.91 6.32
N ARG A 153 -10.25 -2.54 7.35
CA ARG A 153 -11.35 -3.49 7.22
C ARG A 153 -12.69 -2.84 6.94
N TYR A 154 -12.87 -1.65 7.46
CA TYR A 154 -14.13 -0.91 7.42
C TYR A 154 -13.85 0.55 7.12
N LEU A 155 -14.79 1.18 6.42
CA LEU A 155 -14.83 2.63 6.25
C LEU A 155 -15.87 3.19 7.22
N ALA A 156 -15.48 4.16 8.03
CA ALA A 156 -16.41 4.94 8.81
C ALA A 156 -17.16 5.94 7.89
N GLY A 157 -18.43 6.20 8.20
CA GLY A 157 -19.20 7.19 7.44
C GLY A 157 -19.85 6.66 6.16
N LEU A 158 -20.22 7.59 5.28
CA LEU A 158 -21.07 7.35 4.09
C LEU A 158 -20.28 7.19 2.78
N GLY A 159 -18.96 7.11 2.84
CA GLY A 159 -18.12 6.90 1.67
C GLY A 159 -18.33 5.52 1.02
N SER A 160 -17.86 5.36 -0.20
CA SER A 160 -17.86 4.06 -0.87
C SER A 160 -16.64 3.23 -0.48
N TYR A 161 -16.84 1.95 -0.23
CA TYR A 161 -15.76 0.99 0.03
C TYR A 161 -15.90 -0.20 -0.89
N ASP A 162 -15.03 -0.27 -1.90
CA ASP A 162 -14.94 -1.40 -2.83
C ASP A 162 -13.73 -2.27 -2.45
N THR A 163 -13.93 -3.57 -2.34
CA THR A 163 -12.87 -4.51 -2.04
C THR A 163 -12.93 -5.71 -2.98
N LYS A 164 -11.78 -6.05 -3.55
CA LYS A 164 -11.63 -7.23 -4.42
C LYS A 164 -10.47 -8.08 -3.94
N SER A 165 -10.68 -9.38 -3.96
CA SER A 165 -9.65 -10.36 -3.61
C SER A 165 -9.18 -11.09 -4.86
N PHE A 166 -7.87 -11.17 -5.03
CA PHE A 166 -7.23 -11.88 -6.13
C PHE A 166 -6.43 -13.07 -5.61
N VAL A 167 -6.45 -14.15 -6.36
CA VAL A 167 -5.58 -15.29 -6.09
C VAL A 167 -4.17 -14.93 -6.53
N GLY A 168 -3.29 -14.73 -5.57
CA GLY A 168 -1.91 -14.32 -5.83
C GLY A 168 -1.13 -14.06 -4.55
N SER A 169 0.16 -13.86 -4.67
CA SER A 169 1.01 -13.52 -3.54
C SER A 169 0.77 -12.06 -3.11
N HIS A 170 1.11 -11.77 -1.86
CA HIS A 170 1.14 -10.40 -1.33
C HIS A 170 1.93 -9.44 -2.24
N GLY A 171 3.10 -9.88 -2.72
CA GLY A 171 3.92 -9.09 -3.65
C GLY A 171 3.23 -8.84 -4.99
N ALA A 172 2.52 -9.85 -5.54
CA ALA A 172 1.82 -9.71 -6.81
C ALA A 172 0.71 -8.65 -6.74
N VAL A 173 -0.03 -8.59 -5.63
CA VAL A 173 -1.05 -7.57 -5.40
C VAL A 173 -0.47 -6.16 -5.28
N GLY A 174 0.78 -6.05 -4.84
CA GLY A 174 1.51 -4.78 -4.78
C GLY A 174 2.24 -4.40 -6.07
N GLY A 175 2.19 -5.26 -7.10
CA GLY A 175 2.97 -5.07 -8.33
C GLY A 175 4.48 -5.28 -8.14
N VAL A 176 4.89 -5.90 -7.02
CA VAL A 176 6.30 -6.16 -6.73
C VAL A 176 6.75 -7.37 -7.52
N SER A 177 7.80 -7.20 -8.33
CA SER A 177 8.35 -8.27 -9.15
C SER A 177 8.88 -9.42 -8.30
N LEU A 178 8.59 -10.64 -8.73
CA LEU A 178 9.21 -11.86 -8.19
C LEU A 178 10.68 -12.02 -8.62
N ALA A 179 11.21 -11.11 -9.42
CA ALA A 179 12.54 -11.21 -10.04
C ALA A 179 13.72 -11.15 -9.06
N GLY A 180 13.51 -10.85 -7.78
CA GLY A 180 14.56 -10.95 -6.75
C GLY A 180 14.92 -12.38 -6.33
N HIS A 181 14.23 -13.40 -6.87
CA HIS A 181 14.44 -14.81 -6.52
C HIS A 181 14.56 -15.72 -7.73
N GLN A 182 15.14 -15.23 -8.82
CA GLN A 182 15.56 -16.11 -9.91
C GLN A 182 16.89 -16.80 -9.60
N GLY A 183 16.85 -17.73 -8.64
CA GLY A 183 17.45 -19.02 -8.93
C GLY A 183 16.56 -19.68 -9.99
N ARG A 184 17.07 -19.75 -11.21
CA ARG A 184 16.51 -20.40 -12.39
C ARG A 184 15.60 -21.59 -12.06
N ARG A 185 14.29 -21.37 -12.04
CA ARG A 185 13.33 -22.45 -12.29
C ARG A 185 12.55 -22.06 -13.54
N ARG A 186 12.91 -22.69 -14.65
CA ARG A 186 12.06 -22.76 -15.83
C ARG A 186 10.66 -23.17 -15.37
N LEU A 187 9.67 -22.33 -15.62
CA LEU A 187 8.27 -22.71 -15.56
C LEU A 187 8.12 -23.93 -16.49
N ARG A 188 7.72 -25.07 -15.94
CA ARG A 188 7.33 -26.21 -16.76
C ARG A 188 6.11 -25.78 -17.60
N PRO A 189 6.04 -26.18 -18.89
CA PRO A 189 4.85 -25.95 -19.69
C PRO A 189 3.67 -26.70 -19.04
N GLY A 190 2.65 -25.99 -18.61
CA GLY A 190 1.47 -26.57 -17.97
C GLY A 190 0.85 -25.74 -16.85
N GLY A 191 1.46 -24.65 -16.41
CA GLY A 191 0.86 -23.71 -15.48
C GLY A 191 -0.11 -22.78 -16.22
N GLY A 192 -1.37 -22.78 -15.81
CA GLY A 192 -2.48 -22.11 -16.45
C GLY A 192 -2.16 -20.65 -16.82
N ARG A 193 -2.61 -20.27 -18.00
CA ARG A 193 -2.62 -18.88 -18.48
C ARG A 193 -3.37 -18.04 -17.46
N VAL A 194 -2.74 -16.97 -17.02
CA VAL A 194 -3.46 -15.81 -16.52
C VAL A 194 -4.01 -15.12 -17.75
N ASP A 195 -5.33 -15.18 -17.94
CA ASP A 195 -5.97 -14.52 -19.06
C ASP A 195 -5.69 -13.02 -19.00
N GLU A 196 -5.10 -12.50 -20.08
CA GLU A 196 -4.71 -11.08 -20.26
C GLU A 196 -5.91 -10.13 -20.47
N HIS A 197 -7.12 -10.52 -20.09
CA HIS A 197 -8.36 -9.79 -20.38
C HIS A 197 -8.96 -9.03 -19.19
N TRP A 198 -8.16 -8.53 -18.25
CA TRP A 198 -8.71 -7.86 -17.05
C TRP A 198 -8.47 -6.35 -16.96
N PHE A 199 -8.18 -5.70 -18.08
CA PHE A 199 -8.30 -4.24 -18.16
C PHE A 199 -9.17 -3.88 -19.36
N PRO A 200 -10.33 -3.22 -19.11
CA PRO A 200 -11.01 -2.49 -20.18
C PRO A 200 -10.22 -1.28 -20.62
#